data_04eacadcaaac0818859aac61509cc9b2
#
_entry.id   04eacadcaaac0818859aac61509cc9b2
#
_cell.length_a   1.000
_cell.length_b   1.000
_cell.length_c   1.000
_cell.angle_alpha   90.00
_cell.angle_beta   90.00
_cell.angle_gamma   90.00
#
_symmetry.space_group_name_H-M   'P 1'
#
loop_
_entity.id
_entity.type
_entity.pdbx_description
1 polymer ?
#
loop_
_entity_poly.entity_id
_entity_poly.type
_entity_poly.pdbx_seq_one_letter_code
_entity_poly.pdbx_strand_id
1 'polypeptide(L)'
;MNQTYQPISFSRGDIYRVDFGRTRGSVEGGVRPALIVQNNMGNQHGPTLIVVPLTTRLKRCHLPVHVLLQKEDGLPETSLALCEQITTIDKSQASAFLAHLSSRSMERVTEGLEVSIGLDNSLRTTERSDEMLLTLCKHHLQPFFDDSSYRVRRMDSTQEREPCVMCNAPGYDYMIRNVKKAQAPRPG
;
A
#
# COMPACT_ATOMS: atom_id res chain seq x y z
N MET A 1 40.14 6.24 17.62
CA MET A 1 39.20 5.22 17.16
C MET A 1 38.55 5.74 15.89
N ASN A 2 39.02 5.29 14.71
CA ASN A 2 38.45 5.70 13.43
C ASN A 2 37.12 4.95 13.24
N GLN A 3 36.00 5.66 13.44
CA GLN A 3 34.71 5.20 12.93
C GLN A 3 34.81 5.27 11.39
N THR A 4 34.94 4.13 10.76
CA THR A 4 34.79 3.97 9.31
C THR A 4 33.37 4.38 8.97
N TYR A 5 33.20 5.57 8.39
CA TYR A 5 31.93 6.04 7.84
C TYR A 5 31.55 5.10 6.68
N GLN A 6 30.70 4.15 6.95
CA GLN A 6 30.09 3.33 5.90
C GLN A 6 29.10 4.23 5.15
N PRO A 7 29.28 4.45 3.85
CA PRO A 7 28.30 5.23 3.10
C PRO A 7 26.94 4.50 3.16
N ILE A 8 25.90 5.23 3.50
CA ILE A 8 24.54 4.70 3.49
C ILE A 8 24.22 4.27 2.06
N SER A 9 24.05 2.96 1.86
CA SER A 9 23.63 2.42 0.57
C SER A 9 22.10 2.27 0.59
N PHE A 10 21.43 2.79 -0.43
CA PHE A 10 20.00 2.70 -0.60
C PHE A 10 19.67 1.64 -1.65
N SER A 11 18.74 0.74 -1.33
CA SER A 11 18.25 -0.27 -2.25
C SER A 11 16.73 -0.19 -2.42
N ARG A 12 16.24 -0.56 -3.61
CA ARG A 12 14.81 -0.75 -3.82
C ARG A 12 14.27 -1.78 -2.83
N GLY A 13 13.21 -1.46 -2.11
CA GLY A 13 12.64 -2.30 -1.05
C GLY A 13 13.08 -1.91 0.35
N ASP A 14 14.08 -1.06 0.50
CA ASP A 14 14.47 -0.54 1.80
C ASP A 14 13.42 0.43 2.34
N ILE A 15 13.17 0.36 3.64
CA ILE A 15 12.34 1.29 4.37
C ILE A 15 13.24 2.13 5.28
N TYR A 16 13.13 3.43 5.12
CA TYR A 16 13.86 4.43 5.91
C TYR A 16 12.90 5.34 6.65
N ARG A 17 13.38 5.91 7.75
CA ARG A 17 12.74 7.07 8.37
C ARG A 17 13.09 8.30 7.55
N VAL A 18 12.05 8.96 7.00
CA VAL A 18 12.17 10.10 6.09
C VAL A 18 11.47 11.31 6.67
N ASP A 19 12.09 12.47 6.56
CA ASP A 19 11.48 13.77 6.87
C ASP A 19 10.90 14.37 5.58
N PHE A 20 9.58 14.32 5.45
CA PHE A 20 8.83 14.93 4.34
C PHE A 20 8.57 16.44 4.55
N GLY A 21 8.99 17.00 5.69
CA GLY A 21 8.72 18.39 6.01
C GLY A 21 7.23 18.68 6.21
N ARG A 22 6.85 19.95 6.01
CA ARG A 22 5.46 20.40 6.09
C ARG A 22 4.77 20.20 4.74
N THR A 23 3.63 19.53 4.76
CA THR A 23 2.79 19.30 3.59
C THR A 23 1.43 19.97 3.75
N ARG A 24 0.61 19.99 2.68
CA ARG A 24 -0.73 20.59 2.69
C ARG A 24 -1.80 19.53 2.43
N GLY A 25 -2.95 19.72 3.08
CA GLY A 25 -4.12 18.89 2.85
C GLY A 25 -3.91 17.43 3.26
N SER A 26 -4.16 16.51 2.33
CA SER A 26 -4.07 15.06 2.55
C SER A 26 -2.72 14.45 2.19
N VAL A 27 -1.73 15.26 1.80
CA VAL A 27 -0.38 14.78 1.51
C VAL A 27 0.31 14.42 2.82
N GLU A 28 0.86 13.21 2.88
CA GLU A 28 1.58 12.75 4.07
C GLU A 28 2.85 13.56 4.30
N GLY A 29 3.01 14.10 5.52
CA GLY A 29 4.12 14.97 5.90
C GLY A 29 4.76 14.60 7.23
N GLY A 30 5.78 15.38 7.64
CA GLY A 30 6.54 15.14 8.86
C GLY A 30 7.47 13.94 8.76
N VAL A 31 8.00 13.50 9.90
CA VAL A 31 8.93 12.36 9.96
C VAL A 31 8.15 11.04 10.05
N ARG A 32 8.35 10.15 9.09
CA ARG A 32 7.68 8.84 9.03
C ARG A 32 8.45 7.80 8.24
N PRO A 33 8.11 6.51 8.34
CA PRO A 33 8.65 5.49 7.46
C PRO A 33 8.26 5.74 6.00
N ALA A 34 9.19 5.48 5.09
CA ALA A 34 8.97 5.50 3.66
C ALA A 34 9.75 4.37 2.97
N LEU A 35 9.12 3.79 1.97
CA LEU A 35 9.64 2.69 1.17
C LEU A 35 10.33 3.24 -0.08
N ILE A 36 11.58 2.84 -0.32
CA ILE A 36 12.30 3.18 -1.56
C ILE A 36 11.78 2.30 -2.69
N VAL A 37 11.24 2.96 -3.72
CA VAL A 37 10.68 2.31 -4.91
C VAL A 37 11.49 2.59 -6.18
N GLN A 38 12.46 3.50 -6.12
CA GLN A 38 13.40 3.78 -7.21
C GLN A 38 14.26 2.56 -7.51
N ASN A 39 14.66 2.39 -8.77
CA ASN A 39 15.58 1.33 -9.17
C ASN A 39 16.99 1.56 -8.58
N ASN A 40 17.78 0.46 -8.46
CA ASN A 40 19.08 0.52 -7.78
C ASN A 40 20.14 1.33 -8.54
N MET A 41 20.05 1.46 -9.85
CA MET A 41 20.94 2.35 -10.63
C MET A 41 20.71 3.81 -10.25
N GLY A 42 19.45 4.24 -10.17
CA GLY A 42 19.10 5.58 -9.69
C GLY A 42 19.50 5.78 -8.23
N ASN A 43 19.29 4.78 -7.37
CA ASN A 43 19.70 4.82 -5.96
C ASN A 43 21.21 4.99 -5.80
N GLN A 44 22.00 4.35 -6.63
CA GLN A 44 23.46 4.41 -6.55
C GLN A 44 24.02 5.74 -7.07
N HIS A 45 23.53 6.22 -8.20
CA HIS A 45 24.16 7.32 -8.95
C HIS A 45 23.43 8.66 -8.82
N GLY A 46 22.14 8.68 -8.49
CA GLY A 46 21.38 9.91 -8.33
C GLY A 46 21.51 10.53 -6.93
N PRO A 47 21.26 11.84 -6.78
CA PRO A 47 21.23 12.52 -5.48
C PRO A 47 19.88 12.33 -4.75
N THR A 48 18.86 11.86 -5.44
CA THR A 48 17.49 11.73 -4.95
C THR A 48 17.02 10.28 -4.87
N LEU A 49 15.93 10.07 -4.16
CA LEU A 49 15.22 8.80 -4.05
C LEU A 49 13.76 9.00 -4.42
N ILE A 50 13.16 8.03 -5.11
CA ILE A 50 11.71 7.94 -5.27
C ILE A 50 11.20 7.03 -4.17
N VAL A 51 10.26 7.54 -3.37
CA VAL A 51 9.74 6.85 -2.20
C VAL A 51 8.22 6.86 -2.14
N VAL A 52 7.66 5.91 -1.39
CA VAL A 52 6.24 5.82 -1.02
C VAL A 52 6.14 5.97 0.50
N PRO A 53 5.37 6.94 1.03
CA PRO A 53 5.18 7.07 2.46
C PRO A 53 4.36 5.92 3.03
N LEU A 54 4.71 5.50 4.26
CA LEU A 54 3.97 4.50 5.01
C LEU A 54 3.16 5.15 6.13
N THR A 55 2.00 4.56 6.43
CA THR A 55 1.14 5.01 7.53
C THR A 55 0.59 3.84 8.32
N THR A 56 0.55 3.97 9.66
CA THR A 56 -0.12 3.01 10.54
C THR A 56 -1.63 3.26 10.63
N ARG A 57 -2.11 4.34 10.02
CA ARG A 57 -3.55 4.63 9.92
C ARG A 57 -4.15 3.78 8.81
N LEU A 58 -4.72 2.63 9.18
CA LEU A 58 -5.31 1.66 8.24
C LEU A 58 -6.67 2.13 7.71
N LYS A 59 -6.70 3.26 7.01
CA LYS A 59 -7.90 3.77 6.36
C LYS A 59 -7.90 3.39 4.87
N ARG A 60 -9.10 3.06 4.35
CA ARG A 60 -9.30 2.76 2.93
C ARG A 60 -8.38 1.65 2.40
N CYS A 61 -8.14 0.62 3.22
CA CYS A 61 -7.28 -0.52 2.86
C CYS A 61 -7.74 -1.28 1.61
N HIS A 62 -8.98 -1.07 1.17
CA HIS A 62 -9.57 -1.66 -0.03
C HIS A 62 -9.18 -0.96 -1.34
N LEU A 63 -8.48 0.17 -1.28
CA LEU A 63 -8.01 0.82 -2.49
C LEU A 63 -6.82 0.04 -3.08
N PRO A 64 -6.81 -0.21 -4.40
CA PRO A 64 -5.73 -0.99 -5.03
C PRO A 64 -4.36 -0.29 -4.94
N VAL A 65 -4.35 1.02 -4.66
CA VAL A 65 -3.13 1.80 -4.44
C VAL A 65 -2.64 1.79 -2.99
N HIS A 66 -3.41 1.19 -2.07
CA HIS A 66 -3.06 1.03 -0.65
C HIS A 66 -2.58 -0.40 -0.39
N VAL A 67 -1.28 -0.59 -0.25
CA VAL A 67 -0.69 -1.92 -0.06
C VAL A 67 -0.43 -2.16 1.42
N LEU A 68 -1.10 -3.17 1.99
CA LEU A 68 -0.91 -3.56 3.38
C LEU A 68 0.43 -4.27 3.53
N LEU A 69 1.28 -3.75 4.41
CA LEU A 69 2.55 -4.31 4.84
C LEU A 69 2.39 -4.77 6.30
N GLN A 70 2.80 -5.99 6.57
CA GLN A 70 2.64 -6.62 7.88
C GLN A 70 3.95 -6.64 8.68
N LYS A 71 3.88 -7.10 9.93
CA LYS A 71 5.07 -7.23 10.77
C LYS A 71 6.11 -8.21 10.20
N GLU A 72 5.65 -9.21 9.46
CA GLU A 72 6.49 -10.19 8.76
C GLU A 72 7.40 -9.54 7.70
N ASP A 73 7.05 -8.33 7.26
CA ASP A 73 7.87 -7.50 6.38
C ASP A 73 8.98 -6.73 7.13
N GLY A 74 9.20 -7.04 8.42
CA GLY A 74 10.21 -6.41 9.28
C GLY A 74 9.80 -5.09 9.89
N LEU A 75 8.54 -4.69 9.73
CA LEU A 75 8.00 -3.47 10.34
C LEU A 75 7.56 -3.71 11.78
N PRO A 76 7.71 -2.72 12.70
CA PRO A 76 7.25 -2.85 14.08
C PRO A 76 5.71 -2.93 14.16
N GLU A 77 5.01 -2.30 13.22
CA GLU A 77 3.56 -2.23 13.18
C GLU A 77 3.05 -2.43 11.74
N THR A 78 1.87 -3.04 11.61
CA THR A 78 1.17 -3.13 10.34
C THR A 78 0.95 -1.73 9.76
N SER A 79 1.32 -1.54 8.50
CA SER A 79 1.32 -0.25 7.84
C SER A 79 0.71 -0.35 6.45
N LEU A 80 0.24 0.77 5.91
CA LEU A 80 -0.13 0.91 4.50
C LEU A 80 0.94 1.67 3.75
N ALA A 81 1.38 1.14 2.62
CA ALA A 81 2.10 1.90 1.61
C ALA A 81 1.09 2.64 0.73
N LEU A 82 1.21 3.96 0.66
CA LEU A 82 0.31 4.84 -0.07
C LEU A 82 0.88 5.12 -1.46
N CYS A 83 0.67 4.19 -2.40
CA CYS A 83 1.29 4.23 -3.73
C CYS A 83 0.89 5.46 -4.55
N GLU A 84 -0.29 6.04 -4.29
CA GLU A 84 -0.74 7.29 -4.91
C GLU A 84 0.01 8.53 -4.40
N GLN A 85 0.77 8.40 -3.31
CA GLN A 85 1.60 9.48 -2.76
C GLN A 85 3.09 9.30 -3.07
N ILE A 86 3.41 8.54 -4.12
CA ILE A 86 4.78 8.43 -4.62
C ILE A 86 5.39 9.82 -4.81
N THR A 87 6.60 10.03 -4.27
CA THR A 87 7.27 11.33 -4.33
C THR A 87 8.78 11.18 -4.40
N THR A 88 9.45 12.28 -4.77
CA THR A 88 10.92 12.35 -4.79
C THR A 88 11.39 13.11 -3.55
N ILE A 89 12.44 12.59 -2.92
CA ILE A 89 13.13 13.21 -1.79
C ILE A 89 14.62 13.32 -2.08
N ASP A 90 15.30 14.24 -1.42
CA ASP A 90 16.77 14.24 -1.32
C ASP A 90 17.24 13.10 -0.40
N LYS A 91 18.38 12.49 -0.69
CA LYS A 91 18.94 11.42 0.14
C LYS A 91 19.20 11.84 1.59
N SER A 92 19.50 13.11 1.83
CA SER A 92 19.70 13.66 3.17
C SER A 92 18.45 13.66 4.05
N GLN A 93 17.25 13.54 3.45
CA GLN A 93 15.99 13.42 4.18
C GLN A 93 15.76 12.02 4.76
N ALA A 94 16.51 11.01 4.30
CA ALA A 94 16.45 9.64 4.80
C ALA A 94 17.48 9.43 5.90
N SER A 95 17.04 9.14 7.12
CA SER A 95 17.91 9.16 8.32
C SER A 95 18.26 7.75 8.84
N ALA A 96 17.29 6.88 9.08
CA ALA A 96 17.50 5.59 9.71
C ALA A 96 16.88 4.47 8.87
N PHE A 97 17.66 3.42 8.62
CA PHE A 97 17.16 2.18 8.04
C PHE A 97 16.25 1.48 9.05
N LEU A 98 15.09 1.00 8.60
CA LEU A 98 14.10 0.35 9.44
C LEU A 98 13.91 -1.12 9.08
N ALA A 99 13.76 -1.43 7.77
CA ALA A 99 13.50 -2.77 7.28
C ALA A 99 13.82 -2.88 5.79
N HIS A 100 13.81 -4.11 5.27
CA HIS A 100 13.84 -4.41 3.85
C HIS A 100 12.67 -5.34 3.51
N LEU A 101 11.85 -4.97 2.54
CA LEU A 101 10.70 -5.77 2.13
C LEU A 101 11.13 -7.03 1.36
N SER A 102 10.39 -8.10 1.58
CA SER A 102 10.50 -9.31 0.75
C SER A 102 10.14 -9.01 -0.72
N SER A 103 10.66 -9.82 -1.66
CA SER A 103 10.31 -9.72 -3.08
C SER A 103 8.80 -9.79 -3.30
N ARG A 104 8.10 -10.67 -2.58
CA ARG A 104 6.64 -10.82 -2.67
C ARG A 104 5.90 -9.54 -2.27
N SER A 105 6.34 -8.87 -1.20
CA SER A 105 5.73 -7.61 -0.76
C SER A 105 6.05 -6.48 -1.72
N MET A 106 7.27 -6.48 -2.31
CA MET A 106 7.64 -5.53 -3.36
C MET A 106 6.85 -5.70 -4.67
N GLU A 107 6.50 -6.93 -5.05
CA GLU A 107 5.61 -7.20 -6.19
C GLU A 107 4.25 -6.52 -5.99
N ARG A 108 3.61 -6.71 -4.83
CA ARG A 108 2.35 -6.05 -4.46
C ARG A 108 2.44 -4.52 -4.49
N VAL A 109 3.56 -3.96 -4.02
CA VAL A 109 3.80 -2.51 -4.10
C VAL A 109 3.96 -2.06 -5.55
N THR A 110 4.64 -2.86 -6.39
CA THR A 110 4.79 -2.56 -7.82
C THR A 110 3.43 -2.52 -8.52
N GLU A 111 2.57 -3.50 -8.27
CA GLU A 111 1.18 -3.51 -8.77
C GLU A 111 0.41 -2.25 -8.32
N GLY A 112 0.51 -1.88 -7.03
CA GLY A 112 -0.12 -0.66 -6.51
C GLY A 112 0.40 0.62 -7.17
N LEU A 113 1.69 0.69 -7.51
CA LEU A 113 2.29 1.80 -8.24
C LEU A 113 1.81 1.84 -9.69
N GLU A 114 1.75 0.71 -10.38
CA GLU A 114 1.23 0.61 -11.75
C GLU A 114 -0.20 1.12 -11.84
N VAL A 115 -1.06 0.73 -10.89
CA VAL A 115 -2.41 1.28 -10.76
C VAL A 115 -2.37 2.80 -10.54
N SER A 116 -1.52 3.26 -9.61
CA SER A 116 -1.45 4.66 -9.20
C SER A 116 -1.10 5.61 -10.35
N ILE A 117 -0.21 5.18 -11.26
CA ILE A 117 0.24 5.98 -12.40
C ILE A 117 -0.41 5.56 -13.74
N GLY A 118 -1.41 4.68 -13.70
CA GLY A 118 -2.20 4.30 -14.87
C GLY A 118 -1.48 3.38 -15.86
N LEU A 119 -0.47 2.62 -15.41
CA LEU A 119 0.23 1.62 -16.22
C LEU A 119 -0.46 0.25 -16.17
N ASP A 120 -1.32 0.03 -15.20
CA ASP A 120 -2.10 -1.21 -15.10
C ASP A 120 -3.13 -1.26 -16.22
N ASN A 121 -2.81 -2.00 -17.28
CA ASN A 121 -3.72 -2.26 -18.39
C ASN A 121 -4.89 -3.19 -18.01
N SER A 122 -4.83 -3.88 -16.87
CA SER A 122 -5.93 -4.72 -16.38
C SER A 122 -7.17 -3.86 -16.07
N LEU A 123 -6.98 -2.62 -15.62
CA LEU A 123 -8.07 -1.67 -15.44
C LEU A 123 -8.69 -1.17 -16.76
N ARG A 124 -7.98 -1.33 -17.90
CA ARG A 124 -8.51 -1.01 -19.22
C ARG A 124 -9.26 -2.18 -19.86
N THR A 125 -8.94 -3.42 -19.46
CA THR A 125 -9.52 -4.65 -20.02
C THR A 125 -10.58 -5.27 -19.11
N THR A 126 -10.56 -5.03 -17.81
CA THR A 126 -11.67 -5.35 -16.91
C THR A 126 -12.72 -4.23 -17.02
N GLU A 127 -13.45 -4.25 -18.08
CA GLU A 127 -14.82 -3.76 -18.04
C GLU A 127 -15.47 -4.42 -16.81
N ARG A 128 -15.54 -3.64 -15.71
CA ARG A 128 -16.38 -3.91 -14.55
C ARG A 128 -16.17 -5.23 -13.80
N SER A 129 -15.17 -5.33 -12.98
CA SER A 129 -15.45 -5.99 -11.72
C SER A 129 -15.82 -4.92 -10.67
N ASP A 130 -17.09 -4.53 -10.67
CA ASP A 130 -17.68 -3.81 -9.53
C ASP A 130 -17.63 -4.67 -8.26
N GLU A 131 -17.11 -5.88 -8.38
CA GLU A 131 -17.07 -6.94 -7.38
C GLU A 131 -15.65 -7.32 -7.01
N MET A 132 -15.39 -7.42 -5.72
CA MET A 132 -14.12 -7.88 -5.15
C MET A 132 -14.39 -9.06 -4.23
N LEU A 133 -13.62 -10.13 -4.37
CA LEU A 133 -13.61 -11.22 -3.40
C LEU A 133 -12.52 -10.94 -2.35
N LEU A 134 -12.91 -10.75 -1.11
CA LEU A 134 -11.97 -10.46 0.00
C LEU A 134 -12.28 -11.35 1.20
N THR A 135 -11.24 -11.94 1.77
CA THR A 135 -11.33 -12.59 3.09
C THR A 135 -11.20 -11.55 4.17
N LEU A 136 -12.25 -11.31 4.95
CA LEU A 136 -12.29 -10.26 5.96
C LEU A 136 -12.75 -10.80 7.32
N CYS A 137 -12.09 -10.34 8.40
CA CYS A 137 -12.61 -10.49 9.75
C CYS A 137 -13.73 -9.47 10.01
N LYS A 138 -14.49 -9.69 11.07
CA LYS A 138 -15.64 -8.84 11.45
C LYS A 138 -15.26 -7.33 11.51
N HIS A 139 -14.09 -7.02 12.05
CA HIS A 139 -13.62 -5.64 12.19
C HIS A 139 -13.37 -4.95 10.84
N HIS A 140 -12.72 -5.64 9.89
CA HIS A 140 -12.39 -5.09 8.57
C HIS A 140 -13.54 -5.18 7.57
N LEU A 141 -14.57 -5.96 7.89
CA LEU A 141 -15.81 -6.03 7.12
C LEU A 141 -16.75 -4.84 7.42
N GLN A 142 -16.74 -4.33 8.66
CA GLN A 142 -17.68 -3.29 9.12
C GLN A 142 -17.72 -2.04 8.24
N PRO A 143 -16.58 -1.47 7.78
CA PRO A 143 -16.59 -0.28 6.92
C PRO A 143 -17.36 -0.45 5.61
N PHE A 144 -17.45 -1.68 5.08
CA PHE A 144 -18.22 -1.97 3.86
C PHE A 144 -19.73 -2.09 4.11
N PHE A 145 -20.12 -2.43 5.33
CA PHE A 145 -21.54 -2.40 5.74
C PHE A 145 -22.02 -0.98 6.04
N ASP A 146 -21.13 -0.15 6.60
CA ASP A 146 -21.48 1.23 7.00
C ASP A 146 -21.55 2.18 5.78
N ASP A 147 -20.94 1.82 4.66
CA ASP A 147 -20.98 2.61 3.41
C ASP A 147 -22.03 2.05 2.44
N SER A 148 -23.11 2.80 2.23
CA SER A 148 -24.19 2.45 1.30
C SER A 148 -23.75 2.30 -0.16
N SER A 149 -22.51 2.68 -0.50
CA SER A 149 -21.93 2.48 -1.82
C SER A 149 -21.55 1.04 -2.11
N TYR A 150 -21.54 0.18 -1.10
CA TYR A 150 -21.17 -1.22 -1.23
C TYR A 150 -22.34 -2.16 -0.94
N ARG A 151 -22.36 -3.28 -1.64
CA ARG A 151 -23.17 -4.46 -1.31
C ARG A 151 -22.22 -5.60 -0.95
N VAL A 152 -22.45 -6.18 0.22
CA VAL A 152 -21.61 -7.25 0.78
C VAL A 152 -22.41 -8.55 0.80
N ARG A 153 -21.84 -9.62 0.26
CA ARG A 153 -22.42 -10.96 0.31
C ARG A 153 -21.36 -11.95 0.78
N ARG A 154 -21.65 -12.70 1.83
CA ARG A 154 -20.79 -13.82 2.24
C ARG A 154 -20.89 -14.95 1.21
N MET A 155 -19.74 -15.50 0.81
CA MET A 155 -19.69 -16.48 -0.28
C MET A 155 -20.06 -17.88 0.17
N ASP A 156 -19.61 -18.30 1.34
CA ASP A 156 -19.93 -19.61 1.90
C ASP A 156 -20.15 -19.50 3.41
N SER A 157 -21.19 -20.17 3.93
CA SER A 157 -21.50 -20.23 5.36
C SER A 157 -20.81 -21.39 6.08
N THR A 158 -20.31 -22.39 5.35
CA THR A 158 -19.69 -23.63 5.85
C THR A 158 -18.18 -23.63 5.76
N GLN A 159 -17.60 -22.65 5.08
CA GLN A 159 -16.16 -22.54 4.87
C GLN A 159 -15.39 -22.36 6.18
N GLU A 160 -14.24 -22.99 6.31
CA GLU A 160 -13.28 -22.72 7.36
C GLU A 160 -12.85 -21.26 7.33
N ARG A 161 -12.47 -20.73 8.53
CA ARG A 161 -12.02 -19.36 8.63
C ARG A 161 -10.64 -19.22 8.02
N GLU A 162 -10.51 -18.35 7.03
CA GLU A 162 -9.26 -17.99 6.39
C GLU A 162 -8.64 -16.74 7.04
N PRO A 163 -7.34 -16.52 6.89
CA PRO A 163 -6.70 -15.30 7.38
C PRO A 163 -7.26 -14.05 6.69
N CYS A 164 -7.72 -13.07 7.48
CA CYS A 164 -8.14 -11.77 6.97
C CYS A 164 -7.01 -11.09 6.20
N VAL A 165 -7.26 -10.66 4.98
CA VAL A 165 -6.27 -9.98 4.12
C VAL A 165 -5.71 -8.69 4.72
N MET A 166 -6.38 -8.13 5.74
CA MET A 166 -6.03 -6.88 6.39
C MET A 166 -5.21 -7.04 7.67
N CYS A 167 -5.41 -8.15 8.44
CA CYS A 167 -4.82 -8.28 9.79
C CYS A 167 -4.51 -9.71 10.21
N ASN A 168 -4.62 -10.70 9.32
CA ASN A 168 -4.44 -12.13 9.60
C ASN A 168 -5.38 -12.74 10.67
N ALA A 169 -6.29 -11.96 11.26
CA ALA A 169 -7.31 -12.51 12.14
C ALA A 169 -8.26 -13.45 11.36
N PRO A 170 -8.84 -14.47 11.99
CA PRO A 170 -9.78 -15.36 11.32
C PRO A 170 -10.93 -14.59 10.70
N GLY A 171 -11.14 -14.78 9.40
CA GLY A 171 -12.14 -14.12 8.57
C GLY A 171 -12.93 -15.10 7.71
N TYR A 172 -13.79 -14.57 6.87
CA TYR A 172 -14.55 -15.30 5.87
C TYR A 172 -14.48 -14.57 4.53
N ASP A 173 -14.76 -15.27 3.45
CA ASP A 173 -14.80 -14.70 2.11
C ASP A 173 -16.10 -13.94 1.86
N TYR A 174 -15.94 -12.72 1.38
CA TYR A 174 -17.06 -11.84 1.04
C TYR A 174 -16.89 -11.32 -0.38
N MET A 175 -17.96 -11.40 -1.16
CA MET A 175 -18.10 -10.66 -2.40
C MET A 175 -18.58 -9.26 -2.06
N ILE A 176 -17.77 -8.26 -2.40
CA ILE A 176 -18.05 -6.83 -2.14
C ILE A 176 -18.24 -6.14 -3.48
N ARG A 177 -19.44 -5.59 -3.72
CA ARG A 177 -19.80 -4.89 -4.95
C ARG A 177 -19.97 -3.41 -4.71
N ASN A 178 -19.31 -2.57 -5.54
CA ASN A 178 -19.52 -1.12 -5.53
C ASN A 178 -20.71 -0.75 -6.42
N VAL A 179 -21.85 -0.38 -5.79
CA VAL A 179 -23.10 -0.09 -6.51
C VAL A 179 -23.13 1.30 -7.15
N LYS A 180 -22.29 2.24 -6.73
CA LYS A 180 -22.21 3.58 -7.36
C LYS A 180 -21.49 3.52 -8.71
N LYS A 181 -20.46 2.67 -8.84
CA LYS A 181 -19.81 2.42 -10.13
C LYS A 181 -20.73 1.75 -11.15
N ALA A 182 -21.62 0.88 -10.68
CA ALA A 182 -22.56 0.16 -11.55
C ALA A 182 -23.61 1.07 -12.22
N GLN A 183 -23.84 2.28 -11.69
CA GLN A 183 -24.85 3.23 -12.17
C GLN A 183 -24.26 4.36 -13.03
N ALA A 184 -22.94 4.43 -13.20
CA ALA A 184 -22.30 5.45 -14.04
C ALA A 184 -22.66 5.22 -15.53
N PRO A 185 -23.14 6.25 -16.27
CA PRO A 185 -23.43 6.13 -17.69
C PRO A 185 -22.17 5.76 -18.48
N ARG A 186 -22.34 4.94 -19.52
CA ARG A 186 -21.23 4.59 -20.42
C ARG A 186 -20.74 5.83 -21.13
N PRO A 187 -19.43 6.13 -21.17
CA PRO A 187 -18.90 7.09 -22.11
C PRO A 187 -19.20 6.58 -23.53
N GLY A 188 -19.88 7.41 -24.32
CA GLY A 188 -20.19 7.16 -25.72
C GLY A 188 -18.94 7.16 -26.60
#